data_14ea5e17d87d347eff0a6e46b6cdda4f
#
_entry.id   14ea5e17d87d347eff0a6e46b6cdda4f
#
_cell.length_a   1.000
_cell.length_b   1.000
_cell.length_c   1.000
_cell.angle_alpha   90.00
_cell.angle_beta   90.00
_cell.angle_gamma   90.00
#
_symmetry.space_group_name_H-M   'P 1'
#
loop_
_entity.id
_entity.type
_entity.pdbx_description
1 polymer ?
#
loop_
_entity_poly.entity_id
_entity_poly.type
_entity_poly.pdbx_seq_one_letter_code
_entity_poly.pdbx_strand_id
1 'polypeptide(L)'
;DLRSPDMQRKQRTRIRLVQALRRWLDARGFQDIETPILTKATPEGARDFLVPARMHPGEFYALPQSPQLFKQILMVAGFDRYYQIARCFRDEALRADRQLEFTQLDMEFAFVRERDVQDTVEGMIRDIFAEVMDVQLDAPFPRMTWAEAMRRYGSDKPDLRIALELVDVADLVKSSEFAVFTAAASDPDGRVAALRIPGGASLSRKQIDEYAAHAAKYGAKGLAYIKIDDAGEISSPIRKFFAEDAFAALVKHVGAGDGDIVFFGAGGYNKVSDFMGALRLKAGKDFGLVQDGWKPLWVTDFPMFEWDEEAQRYVALHHPFTAPAVDDIADLRANAKTAVSRGYDMVLNGNEIGGGSIRIHRPDMQSAVFELLGIGAEEAEAKFGFLLDALRFGAPPHGGIAFGIDRI
;
A
#
# COMPACT_ATOMS: atom_id res chain seq x y z
N ASP A 1 -3.51 6.25 33.43
CA ASP A 1 -3.41 6.74 32.03
C ASP A 1 -4.71 7.38 31.57
N LEU A 2 -5.87 6.75 31.76
CA LEU A 2 -7.17 7.30 31.30
C LEU A 2 -7.52 8.67 31.91
N ARG A 3 -6.89 9.07 33.01
CA ARG A 3 -7.05 10.40 33.62
C ARG A 3 -6.15 11.48 33.00
N SER A 4 -5.14 11.09 32.20
CA SER A 4 -4.28 12.08 31.55
C SER A 4 -5.07 12.90 30.53
N PRO A 5 -4.84 14.22 30.43
CA PRO A 5 -5.54 15.07 29.45
C PRO A 5 -5.34 14.60 28.01
N ASP A 6 -4.15 14.09 27.69
CA ASP A 6 -3.83 13.57 26.37
C ASP A 6 -4.65 12.33 26.02
N MET A 7 -4.73 11.35 26.92
CA MET A 7 -5.54 10.14 26.71
C MET A 7 -7.03 10.46 26.61
N GLN A 8 -7.54 11.37 27.44
CA GLN A 8 -8.92 11.81 27.36
C GLN A 8 -9.23 12.53 26.06
N ARG A 9 -8.31 13.37 25.56
CA ARG A 9 -8.45 14.02 24.26
C ARG A 9 -8.54 12.98 23.14
N LYS A 10 -7.62 12.02 23.10
CA LYS A 10 -7.63 10.92 22.10
C LYS A 10 -8.94 10.13 22.15
N GLN A 11 -9.42 9.76 23.33
CA GLN A 11 -10.69 9.04 23.45
C GLN A 11 -11.88 9.88 22.97
N ARG A 12 -11.94 11.16 23.31
CA ARG A 12 -13.00 12.06 22.85
C ARG A 12 -12.99 12.25 21.33
N THR A 13 -11.79 12.37 20.74
CA THR A 13 -11.65 12.44 19.27
C THR A 13 -12.17 11.17 18.63
N ARG A 14 -11.77 9.99 19.13
CA ARG A 14 -12.27 8.70 18.65
C ARG A 14 -13.80 8.57 18.76
N ILE A 15 -14.39 9.00 19.88
CA ILE A 15 -15.85 8.97 20.07
C ILE A 15 -16.52 9.86 19.01
N ARG A 16 -16.05 11.11 18.84
CA ARG A 16 -16.59 12.04 17.84
C ARG A 16 -16.46 11.49 16.42
N LEU A 17 -15.31 10.91 16.08
CA LEU A 17 -15.04 10.28 14.79
C LEU A 17 -16.07 9.17 14.51
N VAL A 18 -16.22 8.20 15.40
CA VAL A 18 -17.14 7.07 15.21
C VAL A 18 -18.60 7.54 15.10
N GLN A 19 -19.00 8.52 15.91
CA GLN A 19 -20.34 9.09 15.84
C GLN A 19 -20.58 9.84 14.52
N ALA A 20 -19.60 10.59 14.03
CA ALA A 20 -19.69 11.30 12.76
C ALA A 20 -19.78 10.32 11.58
N LEU A 21 -18.95 9.27 11.58
CA LEU A 21 -19.00 8.20 10.57
C LEU A 21 -20.38 7.53 10.52
N ARG A 22 -20.95 7.14 11.65
CA ARG A 22 -22.29 6.53 11.70
C ARG A 22 -23.35 7.45 11.12
N ARG A 23 -23.41 8.71 11.57
CA ARG A 23 -24.39 9.70 11.03
C ARG A 23 -24.24 9.89 9.53
N TRP A 24 -23.00 9.97 9.06
CA TRP A 24 -22.71 10.20 7.63
C TRP A 24 -23.18 9.03 6.76
N LEU A 25 -22.94 7.80 7.22
CA LEU A 25 -23.30 6.57 6.53
C LEU A 25 -24.80 6.30 6.57
N ASP A 26 -25.42 6.43 7.74
CA ASP A 26 -26.87 6.25 7.94
C ASP A 26 -27.65 7.22 7.03
N ALA A 27 -27.22 8.49 6.95
CA ALA A 27 -27.87 9.50 6.10
C ALA A 27 -27.79 9.17 4.60
N ARG A 28 -26.90 8.23 4.20
CA ARG A 28 -26.70 7.77 2.80
C ARG A 28 -27.22 6.36 2.54
N GLY A 29 -27.98 5.82 3.49
CA GLY A 29 -28.65 4.53 3.35
C GLY A 29 -27.75 3.32 3.51
N PHE A 30 -26.59 3.48 4.16
CA PHE A 30 -25.81 2.36 4.60
C PHE A 30 -26.43 1.73 5.83
N GLN A 31 -26.35 0.42 5.93
CA GLN A 31 -26.90 -0.36 7.03
C GLN A 31 -25.79 -0.87 7.92
N ASP A 32 -25.85 -0.54 9.21
CA ASP A 32 -24.92 -1.04 10.23
C ASP A 32 -25.30 -2.47 10.60
N ILE A 33 -24.53 -3.45 10.11
CA ILE A 33 -24.84 -4.87 10.31
C ILE A 33 -23.67 -5.52 11.04
N GLU A 34 -23.94 -6.06 12.22
CA GLU A 34 -22.97 -6.85 12.99
C GLU A 34 -22.78 -8.23 12.37
N THR A 35 -21.53 -8.65 12.23
CA THR A 35 -21.14 -9.97 11.76
C THR A 35 -20.59 -10.82 12.90
N PRO A 36 -20.62 -12.16 12.80
CA PRO A 36 -20.11 -13.03 13.84
C PRO A 36 -18.63 -12.79 14.17
N ILE A 37 -18.28 -12.88 15.47
CA ILE A 37 -16.90 -12.83 15.96
C ILE A 37 -16.32 -14.23 16.17
N LEU A 38 -17.12 -15.19 16.63
CA LEU A 38 -16.72 -16.60 16.68
C LEU A 38 -17.00 -17.23 15.32
N THR A 39 -15.97 -17.38 14.50
CA THR A 39 -16.10 -17.84 13.12
C THR A 39 -15.25 -19.07 12.84
N LYS A 40 -15.32 -19.58 11.62
CA LYS A 40 -14.37 -20.53 11.07
C LYS A 40 -13.08 -19.79 10.68
N ALA A 41 -11.94 -20.44 10.81
CA ALA A 41 -10.67 -19.91 10.33
C ALA A 41 -10.73 -19.61 8.84
N THR A 42 -10.38 -18.38 8.45
CA THR A 42 -10.35 -17.95 7.05
C THR A 42 -9.03 -17.24 6.80
N PRO A 43 -8.09 -17.82 6.03
CA PRO A 43 -6.79 -17.22 5.80
C PRO A 43 -6.94 -15.98 4.90
N GLU A 44 -6.71 -14.81 5.49
CA GLU A 44 -6.74 -13.49 4.83
C GLU A 44 -5.36 -12.80 4.84
N GLY A 45 -4.27 -13.55 5.07
CA GLY A 45 -2.89 -13.04 5.07
C GLY A 45 -2.18 -13.05 6.42
N ALA A 46 -2.88 -12.80 7.54
CA ALA A 46 -2.34 -12.98 8.88
C ALA A 46 -2.68 -14.36 9.46
N ARG A 47 -2.17 -14.69 10.65
CA ARG A 47 -2.60 -15.87 11.40
C ARG A 47 -3.86 -15.55 12.20
N ASP A 48 -4.72 -16.56 12.37
CA ASP A 48 -5.93 -16.44 13.16
C ASP A 48 -5.65 -16.67 14.64
N PHE A 49 -6.32 -15.90 15.51
CA PHE A 49 -6.45 -16.27 16.94
C PHE A 49 -7.49 -17.35 17.09
N LEU A 50 -7.15 -18.44 17.77
CA LEU A 50 -8.04 -19.58 17.96
C LEU A 50 -8.67 -19.57 19.35
N VAL A 51 -9.97 -19.89 19.43
CA VAL A 51 -10.74 -20.02 20.66
C VAL A 51 -11.21 -21.48 20.78
N PRO A 52 -10.79 -22.24 21.81
CA PRO A 52 -11.21 -23.63 21.98
C PRO A 52 -12.73 -23.77 22.11
N ALA A 53 -13.31 -24.69 21.37
CA ALA A 53 -14.74 -25.02 21.47
C ALA A 53 -15.00 -25.99 22.61
N ARG A 54 -15.59 -25.50 23.71
CA ARG A 54 -15.83 -26.34 24.90
C ARG A 54 -16.76 -27.55 24.61
N MET A 55 -17.74 -27.35 23.74
CA MET A 55 -18.73 -28.39 23.39
C MET A 55 -18.23 -29.40 22.36
N HIS A 56 -17.13 -29.10 21.69
CA HIS A 56 -16.54 -29.94 20.66
C HIS A 56 -15.03 -30.09 20.91
N PRO A 57 -14.63 -31.08 21.75
CA PRO A 57 -13.21 -31.29 22.08
C PRO A 57 -12.35 -31.52 20.83
N GLY A 58 -11.26 -30.78 20.72
CA GLY A 58 -10.35 -30.80 19.55
C GLY A 58 -10.72 -29.84 18.43
N GLU A 59 -11.85 -29.15 18.52
CA GLU A 59 -12.26 -28.12 17.58
C GLU A 59 -12.05 -26.70 18.13
N PHE A 60 -11.93 -25.72 17.23
CA PHE A 60 -11.67 -24.33 17.55
C PHE A 60 -12.53 -23.39 16.70
N TYR A 61 -12.96 -22.31 17.31
CA TYR A 61 -13.37 -21.12 16.60
C TYR A 61 -12.14 -20.27 16.28
N ALA A 62 -12.26 -19.41 15.26
CA ALA A 62 -11.29 -18.35 14.99
C ALA A 62 -11.90 -16.98 15.23
N LEU A 63 -11.08 -16.02 15.67
CA LEU A 63 -11.47 -14.61 15.69
C LEU A 63 -11.23 -14.00 14.30
N PRO A 64 -12.14 -13.14 13.79
CA PRO A 64 -12.06 -12.66 12.41
C PRO A 64 -10.92 -11.67 12.22
N GLN A 65 -10.18 -11.83 11.13
CA GLN A 65 -9.18 -10.86 10.67
C GLN A 65 -9.83 -9.60 10.08
N SER A 66 -11.00 -9.79 9.45
CA SER A 66 -11.93 -8.78 8.96
C SER A 66 -13.29 -9.43 8.68
N PRO A 67 -14.38 -8.67 8.47
CA PRO A 67 -15.67 -9.23 8.05
C PRO A 67 -15.76 -9.51 6.55
N GLN A 68 -14.64 -9.70 5.83
CA GLN A 68 -14.58 -9.77 4.36
C GLN A 68 -15.56 -10.76 3.73
N LEU A 69 -15.64 -11.98 4.23
CA LEU A 69 -16.51 -13.00 3.66
C LEU A 69 -17.99 -12.71 3.93
N PHE A 70 -18.29 -12.23 5.13
CA PHE A 70 -19.67 -11.93 5.52
C PHE A 70 -20.23 -10.74 4.74
N LYS A 71 -19.45 -9.67 4.52
CA LYS A 71 -19.94 -8.52 3.77
C LYS A 71 -20.22 -8.86 2.30
N GLN A 72 -19.45 -9.76 1.69
CA GLN A 72 -19.75 -10.26 0.34
C GLN A 72 -21.05 -11.08 0.31
N ILE A 73 -21.29 -11.91 1.32
CA ILE A 73 -22.56 -12.64 1.46
C ILE A 73 -23.74 -11.69 1.64
N LEU A 74 -23.57 -10.58 2.37
CA LEU A 74 -24.61 -9.56 2.51
C LEU A 74 -24.96 -8.93 1.17
N MET A 75 -24.00 -8.74 0.26
CA MET A 75 -24.27 -8.28 -1.11
C MET A 75 -25.10 -9.31 -1.90
N VAL A 76 -24.78 -10.60 -1.79
CA VAL A 76 -25.60 -11.69 -2.37
C VAL A 76 -26.99 -11.71 -1.79
N ALA A 77 -27.15 -11.42 -0.50
CA ALA A 77 -28.43 -11.34 0.19
C ALA A 77 -29.27 -10.09 -0.15
N GLY A 78 -28.74 -9.15 -0.94
CA GLY A 78 -29.45 -7.96 -1.38
C GLY A 78 -29.32 -6.74 -0.46
N PHE A 79 -28.32 -6.70 0.40
CA PHE A 79 -27.97 -5.50 1.18
C PHE A 79 -27.04 -4.64 0.35
N ASP A 80 -27.56 -3.66 -0.37
CA ASP A 80 -26.80 -2.88 -1.34
C ASP A 80 -25.72 -1.97 -0.74
N ARG A 81 -25.83 -1.60 0.53
CA ARG A 81 -24.91 -0.71 1.25
C ARG A 81 -24.75 -1.18 2.68
N TYR A 82 -23.62 -1.74 2.98
CA TYR A 82 -23.24 -2.25 4.31
C TYR A 82 -22.13 -1.42 4.90
N TYR A 83 -22.16 -1.22 6.21
CA TYR A 83 -20.99 -0.86 7.00
C TYR A 83 -21.03 -1.51 8.37
N GLN A 84 -19.87 -1.55 9.02
CA GLN A 84 -19.73 -1.98 10.42
C GLN A 84 -18.50 -1.31 11.03
N ILE A 85 -18.60 -0.88 12.29
CA ILE A 85 -17.42 -0.57 13.11
C ILE A 85 -16.96 -1.89 13.74
N ALA A 86 -16.12 -2.61 13.00
CA ALA A 86 -15.77 -4.00 13.27
C ALA A 86 -14.52 -4.16 14.14
N ARG A 87 -14.56 -5.09 15.07
CA ARG A 87 -13.35 -5.55 15.77
C ARG A 87 -12.66 -6.60 14.92
N CYS A 88 -11.35 -6.43 14.72
CA CYS A 88 -10.51 -7.30 13.92
C CYS A 88 -9.32 -7.79 14.75
N PHE A 89 -8.88 -9.01 14.47
CA PHE A 89 -7.84 -9.70 15.21
C PHE A 89 -6.84 -10.31 14.24
N ARG A 90 -5.55 -10.01 14.38
CA ARG A 90 -4.49 -10.57 13.55
C ARG A 90 -3.30 -10.94 14.41
N ASP A 91 -2.92 -12.22 14.39
CA ASP A 91 -1.73 -12.71 15.07
C ASP A 91 -0.51 -12.49 14.15
N GLU A 92 0.04 -11.30 14.25
CA GLU A 92 1.19 -10.86 13.47
C GLU A 92 2.19 -10.06 14.31
N ALA A 93 3.39 -9.84 13.78
CA ALA A 93 4.43 -9.09 14.49
C ALA A 93 3.98 -7.64 14.75
N LEU A 94 4.15 -7.18 16.00
CA LEU A 94 3.86 -5.81 16.39
C LEU A 94 4.76 -4.82 15.65
N ARG A 95 4.18 -3.74 15.17
CA ARG A 95 4.87 -2.58 14.59
C ARG A 95 4.27 -1.30 15.16
N ALA A 96 4.89 -0.17 14.88
CA ALA A 96 4.40 1.12 15.38
C ALA A 96 2.94 1.43 14.97
N ASP A 97 2.50 0.91 13.83
CA ASP A 97 1.19 1.11 13.22
C ASP A 97 0.31 -0.16 13.19
N ARG A 98 0.73 -1.26 13.86
CA ARG A 98 0.03 -2.55 13.87
C ARG A 98 -0.18 -3.06 15.28
N GLN A 99 -1.43 -3.43 15.57
CA GLN A 99 -1.86 -4.05 16.82
C GLN A 99 -2.56 -5.37 16.52
N LEU A 100 -2.48 -6.31 17.47
CA LEU A 100 -3.11 -7.64 17.34
C LEU A 100 -4.64 -7.55 17.32
N GLU A 101 -5.20 -6.56 18.01
CA GLU A 101 -6.62 -6.25 18.09
C GLU A 101 -6.81 -4.77 17.72
N PHE A 102 -7.66 -4.48 16.77
CA PHE A 102 -7.91 -3.13 16.28
C PHE A 102 -9.35 -2.99 15.77
N THR A 103 -9.74 -1.77 15.45
CA THR A 103 -11.09 -1.48 14.95
C THR A 103 -11.01 -0.95 13.52
N GLN A 104 -11.85 -1.50 12.64
CA GLN A 104 -12.05 -1.00 11.28
C GLN A 104 -13.43 -0.36 11.14
N LEU A 105 -13.51 0.71 10.35
CA LEU A 105 -14.72 1.00 9.59
C LEU A 105 -14.67 0.12 8.34
N ASP A 106 -15.53 -0.87 8.25
CA ASP A 106 -15.64 -1.76 7.12
C ASP A 106 -16.88 -1.44 6.30
N MET A 107 -16.75 -1.37 4.98
CA MET A 107 -17.83 -0.97 4.07
C MET A 107 -17.86 -1.87 2.85
N GLU A 108 -19.09 -2.15 2.34
CA GLU A 108 -19.29 -2.86 1.09
C GLU A 108 -20.51 -2.28 0.34
N PHE A 109 -20.42 -2.23 -0.98
CA PHE A 109 -21.42 -1.65 -1.87
C PHE A 109 -21.74 -2.64 -3.01
N ALA A 110 -23.02 -2.77 -3.37
CA ALA A 110 -23.43 -3.46 -4.58
C ALA A 110 -23.55 -2.49 -5.76
N PHE A 111 -23.37 -3.02 -6.97
CA PHE A 111 -23.53 -2.32 -8.26
C PHE A 111 -22.60 -1.11 -8.45
N VAL A 112 -21.35 -1.23 -8.00
CA VAL A 112 -20.35 -0.16 -8.03
C VAL A 112 -19.12 -0.54 -8.84
N ARG A 113 -18.43 0.49 -9.31
CA ARG A 113 -17.06 0.45 -9.82
C ARG A 113 -16.10 1.12 -8.82
N GLU A 114 -14.80 1.02 -9.05
CA GLU A 114 -13.77 1.61 -8.21
C GLU A 114 -14.03 3.10 -7.93
N ARG A 115 -14.41 3.82 -9.00
CA ARG A 115 -14.66 5.25 -8.93
C ARG A 115 -15.83 5.61 -8.00
N ASP A 116 -16.89 4.82 -8.05
CA ASP A 116 -18.09 5.04 -7.22
C ASP A 116 -17.74 4.90 -5.72
N VAL A 117 -16.93 3.91 -5.38
CA VAL A 117 -16.43 3.71 -4.00
C VAL A 117 -15.51 4.86 -3.61
N GLN A 118 -14.52 5.18 -4.46
CA GLN A 118 -13.54 6.24 -4.18
C GLN A 118 -14.23 7.60 -3.98
N ASP A 119 -15.14 8.00 -4.86
CA ASP A 119 -15.80 9.31 -4.78
C ASP A 119 -16.73 9.41 -3.55
N THR A 120 -17.43 8.32 -3.21
CA THR A 120 -18.25 8.25 -1.99
C THR A 120 -17.40 8.42 -0.75
N VAL A 121 -16.30 7.68 -0.67
CA VAL A 121 -15.40 7.65 0.49
C VAL A 121 -14.59 8.94 0.59
N GLU A 122 -14.17 9.52 -0.53
CA GLU A 122 -13.52 10.83 -0.55
C GLU A 122 -14.43 11.91 0.06
N GLY A 123 -15.70 11.92 -0.32
CA GLY A 123 -16.70 12.78 0.29
C GLY A 123 -16.85 12.56 1.79
N MET A 124 -16.86 11.29 2.22
CA MET A 124 -16.90 10.93 3.64
C MET A 124 -15.70 11.49 4.42
N ILE A 125 -14.49 11.22 3.97
CA ILE A 125 -13.26 11.65 4.65
C ILE A 125 -13.18 13.17 4.73
N ARG A 126 -13.55 13.89 3.67
CA ARG A 126 -13.61 15.35 3.68
C ARG A 126 -14.58 15.91 4.71
N ASP A 127 -15.82 15.40 4.73
CA ASP A 127 -16.85 15.83 5.68
C ASP A 127 -16.44 15.52 7.12
N ILE A 128 -15.83 14.37 7.37
CA ILE A 128 -15.36 13.94 8.69
C ILE A 128 -14.18 14.82 9.18
N PHE A 129 -13.21 15.13 8.31
CA PHE A 129 -12.10 16.02 8.67
C PHE A 129 -12.60 17.44 9.01
N ALA A 130 -13.56 17.94 8.24
CA ALA A 130 -14.19 19.22 8.53
C ALA A 130 -14.94 19.21 9.87
N GLU A 131 -15.72 18.18 10.16
CA GLU A 131 -16.54 18.10 11.39
C GLU A 131 -15.69 17.83 12.65
N VAL A 132 -14.73 16.90 12.56
CA VAL A 132 -14.00 16.40 13.74
C VAL A 132 -12.75 17.22 14.04
N MET A 133 -12.05 17.67 12.99
CA MET A 133 -10.75 18.32 13.08
C MET A 133 -10.76 19.80 12.71
N ASP A 134 -11.87 20.33 12.18
CA ASP A 134 -11.96 21.68 11.60
C ASP A 134 -10.94 21.89 10.46
N VAL A 135 -10.72 20.83 9.65
CA VAL A 135 -9.77 20.81 8.53
C VAL A 135 -10.53 20.63 7.22
N GLN A 136 -10.30 21.55 6.27
CA GLN A 136 -10.80 21.40 4.91
C GLN A 136 -9.76 20.70 4.04
N LEU A 137 -10.12 19.55 3.48
CA LEU A 137 -9.27 18.82 2.52
C LEU A 137 -9.61 19.25 1.10
N ASP A 138 -8.59 19.54 0.30
CA ASP A 138 -8.75 19.86 -1.12
C ASP A 138 -9.34 18.68 -1.89
N ALA A 139 -10.15 18.95 -2.88
CA ALA A 139 -10.74 17.95 -3.77
C ALA A 139 -10.49 18.31 -5.24
N PRO A 140 -10.45 17.31 -6.13
CA PRO A 140 -10.42 15.87 -5.86
C PRO A 140 -9.06 15.41 -5.29
N PHE A 141 -9.04 14.30 -4.53
CA PHE A 141 -7.78 13.72 -4.10
C PHE A 141 -6.98 13.23 -5.32
N PRO A 142 -5.64 13.48 -5.36
CA PRO A 142 -4.80 12.94 -6.42
C PRO A 142 -4.94 11.42 -6.53
N ARG A 143 -4.83 10.91 -7.74
CA ARG A 143 -4.82 9.47 -8.03
C ARG A 143 -3.57 9.13 -8.81
N MET A 144 -2.92 8.05 -8.42
CA MET A 144 -1.78 7.50 -9.15
C MET A 144 -1.85 5.98 -9.13
N THR A 145 -1.29 5.34 -10.13
CA THR A 145 -1.15 3.89 -10.14
C THR A 145 -0.06 3.45 -9.16
N TRP A 146 -0.14 2.20 -8.70
CA TRP A 146 0.93 1.60 -7.91
C TRP A 146 2.30 1.72 -8.60
N ALA A 147 2.34 1.44 -9.89
CA ALA A 147 3.58 1.55 -10.69
C ALA A 147 4.14 2.98 -10.68
N GLU A 148 3.28 4.00 -10.79
CA GLU A 148 3.70 5.40 -10.70
C GLU A 148 4.21 5.74 -9.29
N ALA A 149 3.49 5.32 -8.24
CA ALA A 149 3.89 5.55 -6.85
C ALA A 149 5.27 4.92 -6.55
N MET A 150 5.48 3.68 -6.95
CA MET A 150 6.76 2.98 -6.80
C MET A 150 7.87 3.64 -7.63
N ARG A 151 7.58 4.06 -8.84
CA ARG A 151 8.56 4.72 -9.70
C ARG A 151 8.99 6.09 -9.15
N ARG A 152 8.03 6.94 -8.74
CA ARG A 152 8.31 8.32 -8.31
C ARG A 152 8.76 8.41 -6.85
N TYR A 153 8.26 7.56 -5.99
CA TYR A 153 8.43 7.72 -4.54
C TYR A 153 9.07 6.51 -3.85
N GLY A 154 9.19 5.38 -4.55
CA GLY A 154 9.70 4.14 -3.99
C GLY A 154 8.81 3.55 -2.89
N SER A 155 7.50 3.82 -2.95
CA SER A 155 6.53 3.36 -1.97
C SER A 155 5.13 3.36 -2.57
N ASP A 156 4.32 2.38 -2.22
CA ASP A 156 2.88 2.30 -2.49
C ASP A 156 2.03 3.25 -1.62
N LYS A 157 2.63 3.85 -0.61
CA LYS A 157 2.02 4.83 0.30
C LYS A 157 2.88 6.09 0.44
N PRO A 158 3.04 6.87 -0.63
CA PRO A 158 3.94 8.02 -0.61
C PRO A 158 3.42 9.15 0.28
N ASP A 159 4.34 9.79 1.01
CA ASP A 159 4.06 11.05 1.71
C ASP A 159 4.25 12.22 0.74
N LEU A 160 3.14 12.78 0.24
CA LEU A 160 3.16 13.89 -0.71
C LEU A 160 3.55 15.24 -0.09
N ARG A 161 3.72 15.32 1.23
CA ARG A 161 4.27 16.52 1.89
C ARG A 161 5.75 16.69 1.60
N ILE A 162 6.42 15.65 1.12
CA ILE A 162 7.83 15.67 0.72
C ILE A 162 7.89 15.74 -0.80
N ALA A 163 8.36 16.86 -1.36
CA ALA A 163 8.38 17.10 -2.80
C ALA A 163 9.53 16.41 -3.55
N LEU A 164 10.35 15.60 -2.85
CA LEU A 164 11.43 14.84 -3.49
C LEU A 164 10.85 13.66 -4.28
N GLU A 165 11.39 13.43 -5.48
CA GLU A 165 11.02 12.30 -6.34
C GLU A 165 12.25 11.51 -6.76
N LEU A 166 12.06 10.22 -7.03
CA LEU A 166 13.05 9.37 -7.65
C LEU A 166 13.03 9.57 -9.16
N VAL A 167 14.20 9.56 -9.79
CA VAL A 167 14.36 9.68 -11.24
C VAL A 167 15.07 8.43 -11.75
N ASP A 168 14.45 7.72 -12.68
CA ASP A 168 15.08 6.57 -13.33
C ASP A 168 16.18 7.01 -14.30
N VAL A 169 17.35 6.38 -14.20
CA VAL A 169 18.55 6.75 -14.96
C VAL A 169 19.19 5.56 -15.69
N ALA A 170 18.54 4.41 -15.73
CA ALA A 170 19.08 3.18 -16.33
C ALA A 170 19.64 3.39 -17.74
N ASP A 171 18.89 4.07 -18.62
CA ASP A 171 19.31 4.32 -20.01
C ASP A 171 20.57 5.19 -20.12
N LEU A 172 20.80 6.10 -19.18
CA LEU A 172 21.96 6.99 -19.17
C LEU A 172 23.21 6.33 -18.60
N VAL A 173 23.05 5.31 -17.76
CA VAL A 173 24.19 4.65 -17.08
C VAL A 173 24.56 3.30 -17.68
N LYS A 174 23.75 2.81 -18.62
CA LYS A 174 23.92 1.50 -19.27
C LYS A 174 25.28 1.34 -19.99
N SER A 175 25.82 2.43 -20.50
CA SER A 175 27.11 2.46 -21.21
C SER A 175 28.29 2.85 -20.32
N SER A 176 28.11 3.04 -19.01
CA SER A 176 29.18 3.40 -18.09
C SER A 176 30.09 2.19 -17.80
N GLU A 177 31.30 2.46 -17.32
CA GLU A 177 32.20 1.40 -16.83
C GLU A 177 31.92 0.98 -15.37
N PHE A 178 30.87 1.52 -14.76
CA PHE A 178 30.49 1.16 -13.40
C PHE A 178 29.61 -0.09 -13.39
N ALA A 179 30.24 -1.25 -13.18
CA ALA A 179 29.62 -2.57 -13.30
C ALA A 179 28.30 -2.75 -12.54
N VAL A 180 28.14 -2.10 -11.36
CA VAL A 180 26.90 -2.16 -10.57
C VAL A 180 25.73 -1.54 -11.32
N PHE A 181 25.97 -0.41 -12.01
CA PHE A 181 24.91 0.27 -12.77
C PHE A 181 24.59 -0.46 -14.05
N THR A 182 25.62 -0.90 -14.80
CA THR A 182 25.42 -1.61 -16.06
C THR A 182 24.72 -2.95 -15.87
N ALA A 183 25.04 -3.68 -14.80
CA ALA A 183 24.34 -4.91 -14.46
C ALA A 183 22.85 -4.67 -14.18
N ALA A 184 22.54 -3.71 -13.31
CA ALA A 184 21.16 -3.39 -12.96
C ALA A 184 20.36 -2.80 -14.14
N ALA A 185 21.00 -1.96 -14.99
CA ALA A 185 20.37 -1.37 -16.18
C ALA A 185 20.14 -2.38 -17.32
N SER A 186 20.83 -3.52 -17.30
CA SER A 186 20.69 -4.59 -18.31
C SER A 186 19.75 -5.70 -17.86
N ASP A 187 19.39 -5.74 -16.58
CA ASP A 187 18.45 -6.70 -16.03
C ASP A 187 17.01 -6.23 -16.31
N PRO A 188 16.14 -7.05 -16.94
CA PRO A 188 14.72 -6.71 -17.15
C PRO A 188 13.95 -6.39 -15.87
N ASP A 189 14.30 -7.02 -14.75
CA ASP A 189 13.71 -6.79 -13.43
C ASP A 189 14.60 -5.82 -12.58
N GLY A 190 15.55 -5.13 -13.22
CA GLY A 190 16.47 -4.21 -12.60
C GLY A 190 15.99 -2.75 -12.60
N ARG A 191 16.59 -1.94 -11.73
CA ARG A 191 16.37 -0.50 -11.62
C ARG A 191 17.67 0.23 -11.30
N VAL A 192 17.89 1.39 -11.93
CA VAL A 192 18.86 2.38 -11.47
C VAL A 192 18.11 3.69 -11.28
N ALA A 193 17.98 4.13 -10.02
CA ALA A 193 17.24 5.33 -9.66
C ALA A 193 18.13 6.34 -8.91
N ALA A 194 17.89 7.61 -9.17
CA ALA A 194 18.54 8.75 -8.53
C ALA A 194 17.57 9.48 -7.59
N LEU A 195 18.09 10.00 -6.49
CA LEU A 195 17.39 10.90 -5.57
C LEU A 195 18.22 12.17 -5.39
N ARG A 196 17.74 13.28 -5.93
CA ARG A 196 18.32 14.59 -5.73
C ARG A 196 17.83 15.18 -4.40
N ILE A 197 18.75 15.73 -3.62
CA ILE A 197 18.44 16.44 -2.37
C ILE A 197 19.01 17.87 -2.50
N PRO A 198 18.14 18.89 -2.68
CA PRO A 198 18.55 20.28 -2.70
C PRO A 198 19.23 20.68 -1.39
N GLY A 199 20.36 21.41 -1.48
CA GLY A 199 21.16 21.82 -0.32
C GLY A 199 21.95 20.68 0.34
N GLY A 200 21.87 19.48 -0.21
CA GLY A 200 22.51 18.26 0.34
C GLY A 200 24.03 18.23 0.23
N ALA A 201 24.63 19.15 -0.53
CA ALA A 201 26.07 19.31 -0.55
C ALA A 201 26.66 19.72 0.81
N SER A 202 25.85 20.21 1.74
CA SER A 202 26.25 20.49 3.12
C SER A 202 26.57 19.24 3.94
N LEU A 203 26.18 18.04 3.50
CA LEU A 203 26.45 16.79 4.20
C LEU A 203 27.95 16.50 4.30
N SER A 204 28.42 16.25 5.51
CA SER A 204 29.76 15.74 5.79
C SER A 204 29.89 14.28 5.33
N ARG A 205 31.12 13.80 5.20
CA ARG A 205 31.39 12.41 4.88
C ARG A 205 30.72 11.43 5.84
N LYS A 206 30.77 11.72 7.15
CA LYS A 206 30.11 10.92 8.17
C LYS A 206 28.60 10.82 7.95
N GLN A 207 27.96 11.94 7.63
CA GLN A 207 26.53 11.95 7.36
C GLN A 207 26.17 11.19 6.09
N ILE A 208 26.98 11.26 5.03
CA ILE A 208 26.83 10.42 3.83
C ILE A 208 26.91 8.93 4.18
N ASP A 209 27.87 8.56 5.03
CA ASP A 209 28.01 7.18 5.52
C ASP A 209 26.78 6.75 6.36
N GLU A 210 26.17 7.66 7.13
CA GLU A 210 24.91 7.42 7.85
C GLU A 210 23.73 7.20 6.90
N TYR A 211 23.67 7.93 5.76
CA TYR A 211 22.68 7.67 4.70
C TYR A 211 22.88 6.28 4.08
N ALA A 212 24.14 5.89 3.81
CA ALA A 212 24.45 4.56 3.30
C ALA A 212 24.06 3.44 4.30
N ALA A 213 24.34 3.65 5.59
CA ALA A 213 23.96 2.73 6.64
C ALA A 213 22.41 2.64 6.80
N HIS A 214 21.70 3.76 6.58
CA HIS A 214 20.25 3.74 6.58
C HIS A 214 19.69 2.94 5.40
N ALA A 215 20.19 3.15 4.19
CA ALA A 215 19.81 2.40 3.00
C ALA A 215 20.08 0.88 3.16
N ALA A 216 21.19 0.52 3.79
CA ALA A 216 21.56 -0.88 4.03
C ALA A 216 20.52 -1.63 4.88
N LYS A 217 19.82 -0.96 5.81
CA LYS A 217 18.72 -1.57 6.60
C LYS A 217 17.53 -2.02 5.71
N TYR A 218 17.41 -1.46 4.52
CA TYR A 218 16.39 -1.77 3.52
C TYR A 218 16.96 -2.57 2.33
N GLY A 219 18.15 -3.15 2.49
CA GLY A 219 18.73 -4.08 1.53
C GLY A 219 19.69 -3.48 0.50
N ALA A 220 20.07 -2.19 0.63
CA ALA A 220 21.10 -1.62 -0.24
C ALA A 220 22.47 -2.26 0.05
N LYS A 221 23.18 -2.66 -1.01
CA LYS A 221 24.56 -3.16 -0.92
C LYS A 221 25.61 -2.04 -0.96
N GLY A 222 25.21 -0.84 -1.34
CA GLY A 222 26.04 0.36 -1.44
C GLY A 222 25.19 1.55 -1.83
N LEU A 223 25.71 2.77 -1.68
CA LEU A 223 25.06 4.01 -2.03
C LEU A 223 26.05 4.90 -2.77
N ALA A 224 25.96 4.97 -4.08
CA ALA A 224 26.76 5.89 -4.89
C ALA A 224 26.16 7.31 -4.79
N TYR A 225 27.00 8.32 -4.97
CA TYR A 225 26.55 9.71 -4.93
C TYR A 225 27.32 10.62 -5.86
N ILE A 226 26.68 11.75 -6.22
CA ILE A 226 27.30 12.93 -6.83
C ILE A 226 27.00 14.09 -5.89
N LYS A 227 28.03 14.83 -5.52
CA LYS A 227 27.92 16.06 -4.71
C LYS A 227 28.43 17.23 -5.53
N ILE A 228 27.64 18.31 -5.65
CA ILE A 228 27.98 19.55 -6.34
C ILE A 228 27.99 20.65 -5.28
N ASP A 229 29.13 21.23 -5.04
CA ASP A 229 29.24 22.31 -4.04
C ASP A 229 28.68 23.65 -4.57
N ASP A 230 28.68 24.67 -3.71
CA ASP A 230 28.15 25.99 -4.06
C ASP A 230 28.99 26.73 -5.15
N ALA A 231 30.19 26.26 -5.44
CA ALA A 231 31.04 26.75 -6.53
C ALA A 231 30.88 25.96 -7.84
N GLY A 232 30.01 24.93 -7.84
CA GLY A 232 29.79 24.06 -8.98
C GLY A 232 30.86 22.95 -9.11
N GLU A 233 31.74 22.77 -8.10
CA GLU A 233 32.73 21.69 -8.12
C GLU A 233 32.05 20.34 -7.81
N ILE A 234 32.35 19.36 -8.65
CA ILE A 234 31.73 18.02 -8.55
C ILE A 234 32.69 17.06 -7.84
N SER A 235 32.23 16.52 -6.72
CA SER A 235 32.87 15.42 -6.00
C SER A 235 31.99 14.17 -6.10
N SER A 236 32.53 13.09 -6.69
CA SER A 236 31.82 11.83 -6.84
C SER A 236 32.77 10.65 -6.99
N PRO A 237 32.57 9.55 -6.22
CA PRO A 237 33.37 8.34 -6.34
C PRO A 237 33.13 7.60 -7.67
N ILE A 238 32.02 7.87 -8.35
CA ILE A 238 31.65 7.19 -9.60
C ILE A 238 32.02 7.96 -10.85
N ARG A 239 32.41 9.26 -10.77
CA ARG A 239 32.73 10.08 -11.94
C ARG A 239 33.75 9.42 -12.89
N LYS A 240 34.78 8.76 -12.36
CA LYS A 240 35.85 8.11 -13.13
C LYS A 240 35.38 6.97 -14.05
N PHE A 241 34.15 6.49 -13.89
CA PHE A 241 33.55 5.42 -14.68
C PHE A 241 32.67 5.94 -15.84
N PHE A 242 32.63 7.25 -16.05
CA PHE A 242 31.80 7.89 -17.06
C PHE A 242 32.66 8.74 -17.99
N ALA A 243 32.32 8.72 -19.28
CA ALA A 243 32.75 9.75 -20.22
C ALA A 243 32.15 11.10 -19.80
N GLU A 244 32.80 12.20 -20.12
CA GLU A 244 32.44 13.53 -19.61
C GLU A 244 31.06 13.99 -20.08
N ASP A 245 30.72 13.73 -21.33
CA ASP A 245 29.42 14.04 -21.93
C ASP A 245 28.29 13.21 -21.32
N ALA A 246 28.52 11.91 -21.08
CA ALA A 246 27.57 11.02 -20.42
C ALA A 246 27.32 11.41 -18.95
N PHE A 247 28.37 11.80 -18.24
CA PHE A 247 28.24 12.29 -16.89
C PHE A 247 27.47 13.63 -16.81
N ALA A 248 27.77 14.55 -17.71
CA ALA A 248 27.06 15.83 -17.80
C ALA A 248 25.58 15.61 -18.15
N ALA A 249 25.28 14.66 -19.06
CA ALA A 249 23.90 14.30 -19.39
C ALA A 249 23.15 13.71 -18.16
N LEU A 250 23.81 12.87 -17.37
CA LEU A 250 23.25 12.30 -16.14
C LEU A 250 22.92 13.42 -15.12
N VAL A 251 23.86 14.32 -14.84
CA VAL A 251 23.66 15.45 -13.91
C VAL A 251 22.50 16.34 -14.38
N LYS A 252 22.45 16.65 -15.67
CA LYS A 252 21.36 17.44 -16.26
C LYS A 252 20.00 16.72 -16.16
N HIS A 253 19.95 15.42 -16.42
CA HIS A 253 18.71 14.66 -16.40
C HIS A 253 18.09 14.59 -15.00
N VAL A 254 18.90 14.43 -13.96
CA VAL A 254 18.43 14.46 -12.56
C VAL A 254 18.16 15.87 -12.05
N GLY A 255 18.46 16.90 -12.84
CA GLY A 255 18.25 18.29 -12.51
C GLY A 255 19.11 18.80 -11.34
N ALA A 256 20.29 18.20 -11.13
CA ALA A 256 21.19 18.60 -10.07
C ALA A 256 21.94 19.88 -10.41
N GLY A 257 22.10 20.75 -9.41
CA GLY A 257 22.79 22.04 -9.50
C GLY A 257 23.67 22.30 -8.27
N ASP A 258 24.16 23.53 -8.19
CA ASP A 258 25.03 23.97 -7.10
C ASP A 258 24.36 23.77 -5.73
N GLY A 259 25.11 23.27 -4.78
CA GLY A 259 24.62 22.96 -3.43
C GLY A 259 23.92 21.61 -3.29
N ASP A 260 23.77 20.80 -4.34
CA ASP A 260 23.00 19.56 -4.31
C ASP A 260 23.84 18.30 -4.04
N ILE A 261 23.19 17.29 -3.48
CA ILE A 261 23.67 15.92 -3.53
C ILE A 261 22.65 15.03 -4.24
N VAL A 262 23.15 14.08 -5.03
CA VAL A 262 22.34 13.05 -5.68
C VAL A 262 22.81 11.69 -5.20
N PHE A 263 21.91 10.90 -4.61
CA PHE A 263 22.16 9.49 -4.28
C PHE A 263 21.62 8.59 -5.38
N PHE A 264 22.30 7.44 -5.59
CA PHE A 264 21.91 6.46 -6.59
C PHE A 264 21.71 5.09 -5.97
N GLY A 265 20.61 4.45 -6.34
CA GLY A 265 20.33 3.06 -6.06
C GLY A 265 20.37 2.21 -7.32
N ALA A 266 20.95 1.01 -7.25
CA ALA A 266 21.00 0.07 -8.36
C ALA A 266 20.83 -1.36 -7.87
N GLY A 267 20.04 -2.17 -8.60
CA GLY A 267 19.73 -3.56 -8.26
C GLY A 267 18.35 -3.96 -8.74
N GLY A 268 17.76 -4.98 -8.15
CA GLY A 268 16.38 -5.40 -8.46
C GLY A 268 15.36 -4.31 -8.11
N TYR A 269 14.31 -4.18 -8.94
CA TYR A 269 13.34 -3.07 -8.92
C TYR A 269 12.75 -2.80 -7.53
N ASN A 270 12.19 -3.82 -6.88
CA ASN A 270 11.53 -3.66 -5.58
C ASN A 270 12.53 -3.22 -4.50
N LYS A 271 13.71 -3.84 -4.43
CA LYS A 271 14.74 -3.49 -3.45
C LYS A 271 15.24 -2.07 -3.61
N VAL A 272 15.47 -1.62 -4.86
CA VAL A 272 15.88 -0.23 -5.15
C VAL A 272 14.78 0.73 -4.73
N SER A 273 13.54 0.42 -5.05
CA SER A 273 12.38 1.23 -4.65
C SER A 273 12.31 1.37 -3.14
N ASP A 274 12.41 0.28 -2.38
CA ASP A 274 12.32 0.27 -0.92
C ASP A 274 13.39 1.13 -0.25
N PHE A 275 14.68 0.91 -0.56
CA PHE A 275 15.72 1.69 0.10
C PHE A 275 15.81 3.14 -0.37
N MET A 276 15.50 3.42 -1.66
CA MET A 276 15.46 4.80 -2.16
C MET A 276 14.25 5.55 -1.61
N GLY A 277 13.10 4.89 -1.45
CA GLY A 277 11.93 5.43 -0.76
C GLY A 277 12.21 5.77 0.70
N ALA A 278 12.90 4.87 1.41
CA ALA A 278 13.35 5.11 2.79
C ALA A 278 14.34 6.28 2.89
N LEU A 279 15.27 6.40 1.95
CA LEU A 279 16.18 7.55 1.86
C LEU A 279 15.44 8.85 1.60
N ARG A 280 14.44 8.84 0.73
CA ARG A 280 13.59 9.98 0.43
C ARG A 280 12.91 10.50 1.70
N LEU A 281 12.32 9.61 2.50
CA LEU A 281 11.67 9.98 3.77
C LEU A 281 12.67 10.52 4.79
N LYS A 282 13.85 9.91 4.88
CA LYS A 282 14.94 10.40 5.75
C LYS A 282 15.40 11.80 5.32
N ALA A 283 15.67 12.00 4.04
CA ALA A 283 16.08 13.29 3.49
C ALA A 283 15.01 14.37 3.72
N GLY A 284 13.74 14.05 3.49
CA GLY A 284 12.63 14.96 3.75
C GLY A 284 12.61 15.48 5.18
N LYS A 285 12.88 14.61 6.15
CA LYS A 285 12.96 14.98 7.58
C LYS A 285 14.23 15.74 7.91
N ASP A 286 15.39 15.25 7.51
CA ASP A 286 16.69 15.82 7.87
C ASP A 286 16.89 17.24 7.30
N PHE A 287 16.31 17.51 6.13
CA PHE A 287 16.40 18.82 5.46
C PHE A 287 15.15 19.70 5.69
N GLY A 288 14.22 19.30 6.57
CA GLY A 288 13.02 20.10 6.86
C GLY A 288 12.10 20.32 5.65
N LEU A 289 12.07 19.36 4.72
CA LEU A 289 11.29 19.45 3.48
C LEU A 289 9.85 18.89 3.62
N VAL A 290 9.48 18.48 4.83
CA VAL A 290 8.12 17.99 5.10
C VAL A 290 7.20 19.20 5.25
N GLN A 291 6.29 19.39 4.29
CA GLN A 291 5.28 20.44 4.34
C GLN A 291 4.24 20.14 5.43
N ASP A 292 3.67 21.19 6.01
CA ASP A 292 2.54 21.07 6.93
C ASP A 292 1.25 20.65 6.19
N GLY A 293 0.29 20.16 6.97
CA GLY A 293 -1.06 19.84 6.51
C GLY A 293 -1.27 18.37 6.14
N TRP A 294 -2.38 18.13 5.46
CA TRP A 294 -2.89 16.81 5.14
C TRP A 294 -2.91 16.63 3.62
N LYS A 295 -2.25 15.61 3.12
CA LYS A 295 -2.13 15.32 1.69
C LYS A 295 -2.64 13.91 1.39
N PRO A 296 -3.97 13.73 1.31
CA PRO A 296 -4.56 12.46 0.91
C PRO A 296 -4.34 12.19 -0.57
N LEU A 297 -4.25 10.89 -0.93
CA LEU A 297 -4.24 10.43 -2.31
C LEU A 297 -4.83 9.03 -2.41
N TRP A 298 -5.19 8.65 -3.62
CA TRP A 298 -5.52 7.27 -3.99
C TRP A 298 -4.34 6.63 -4.72
N VAL A 299 -4.00 5.41 -4.33
CA VAL A 299 -3.14 4.52 -5.10
C VAL A 299 -4.00 3.41 -5.66
N THR A 300 -3.88 3.14 -6.95
CA THR A 300 -4.72 2.20 -7.71
C THR A 300 -3.89 1.25 -8.55
N ASP A 301 -4.54 0.32 -9.20
CA ASP A 301 -3.90 -0.57 -10.18
C ASP A 301 -2.71 -1.35 -9.58
N PHE A 302 -2.94 -1.93 -8.41
CA PHE A 302 -1.94 -2.78 -7.75
C PHE A 302 -1.67 -4.05 -8.54
N PRO A 303 -0.45 -4.64 -8.46
CA PRO A 303 -0.24 -6.01 -8.92
C PRO A 303 -1.27 -6.95 -8.29
N MET A 304 -1.78 -7.88 -9.09
CA MET A 304 -2.75 -8.88 -8.60
C MET A 304 -2.07 -9.88 -7.66
N PHE A 305 -0.85 -10.27 -8.02
CA PHE A 305 -0.08 -11.32 -7.35
C PHE A 305 1.34 -10.85 -7.06
N GLU A 306 1.91 -11.41 -6.01
CA GLU A 306 3.33 -11.33 -5.67
C GLU A 306 3.90 -12.76 -5.66
N TRP A 307 5.15 -12.91 -6.14
CA TRP A 307 5.83 -14.19 -6.09
C TRP A 307 6.49 -14.38 -4.74
N ASP A 308 6.09 -15.42 -4.01
CA ASP A 308 6.70 -15.82 -2.75
C ASP A 308 7.86 -16.79 -3.03
N GLU A 309 9.08 -16.32 -2.82
CA GLU A 309 10.31 -17.11 -3.05
C GLU A 309 10.46 -18.30 -2.09
N GLU A 310 9.92 -18.21 -0.86
CA GLU A 310 9.99 -19.30 0.11
C GLU A 310 8.95 -20.38 -0.22
N ALA A 311 7.73 -19.96 -0.51
CA ALA A 311 6.63 -20.85 -0.85
C ALA A 311 6.64 -21.31 -2.32
N GLN A 312 7.48 -20.70 -3.19
CA GLN A 312 7.58 -20.97 -4.64
C GLN A 312 6.21 -20.93 -5.34
N ARG A 313 5.41 -19.91 -5.00
CA ARG A 313 4.06 -19.71 -5.56
C ARG A 313 3.65 -18.25 -5.57
N TYR A 314 2.61 -17.95 -6.33
CA TYR A 314 1.95 -16.66 -6.21
C TYR A 314 1.15 -16.56 -4.90
N VAL A 315 1.19 -15.37 -4.29
CA VAL A 315 0.30 -14.95 -3.21
C VAL A 315 -0.48 -13.73 -3.66
N ALA A 316 -1.70 -13.55 -3.16
CA ALA A 316 -2.47 -12.35 -3.47
C ALA A 316 -1.88 -11.15 -2.72
N LEU A 317 -1.70 -10.03 -3.42
CA LEU A 317 -1.16 -8.83 -2.77
C LEU A 317 -2.15 -8.25 -1.75
N HIS A 318 -3.46 -8.23 -2.06
CA HIS A 318 -4.52 -7.84 -1.13
C HIS A 318 -5.17 -9.07 -0.50
N HIS A 319 -6.11 -9.68 -1.21
CA HIS A 319 -6.78 -10.91 -0.78
C HIS A 319 -7.32 -11.70 -1.99
N PRO A 320 -7.61 -13.00 -1.85
CA PRO A 320 -7.99 -13.86 -2.97
C PRO A 320 -9.31 -13.51 -3.66
N PHE A 321 -10.11 -12.61 -3.07
CA PHE A 321 -11.42 -12.19 -3.60
C PHE A 321 -11.36 -10.89 -4.39
N THR A 322 -10.18 -10.27 -4.51
CA THR A 322 -9.96 -9.08 -5.33
C THR A 322 -10.10 -9.41 -6.81
N ALA A 323 -10.89 -8.63 -7.54
CA ALA A 323 -11.06 -8.84 -8.97
C ALA A 323 -9.80 -8.41 -9.75
N PRO A 324 -9.40 -9.18 -10.78
CA PRO A 324 -8.42 -8.73 -11.75
C PRO A 324 -9.00 -7.61 -12.62
N ALA A 325 -8.11 -6.80 -13.21
CA ALA A 325 -8.50 -5.76 -14.18
C ALA A 325 -8.93 -6.32 -15.54
N VAL A 326 -8.72 -7.61 -15.77
CA VAL A 326 -9.10 -8.32 -17.00
C VAL A 326 -10.31 -9.23 -16.75
N ASP A 327 -11.19 -9.35 -17.74
CA ASP A 327 -12.38 -10.19 -17.67
C ASP A 327 -12.16 -11.59 -18.26
N ASP A 328 -11.12 -11.76 -19.07
CA ASP A 328 -10.77 -13.03 -19.72
C ASP A 328 -9.82 -13.84 -18.83
N ILE A 329 -10.28 -15.05 -18.47
CA ILE A 329 -9.51 -15.99 -17.65
C ILE A 329 -8.25 -16.49 -18.37
N ALA A 330 -8.30 -16.66 -19.69
CA ALA A 330 -7.16 -17.12 -20.46
C ALA A 330 -6.05 -16.06 -20.47
N ASP A 331 -6.43 -14.79 -20.59
CA ASP A 331 -5.51 -13.66 -20.50
C ASP A 331 -4.89 -13.55 -19.10
N LEU A 332 -5.71 -13.67 -18.04
CA LEU A 332 -5.23 -13.68 -16.66
C LEU A 332 -4.18 -14.79 -16.42
N ARG A 333 -4.45 -16.01 -16.89
CA ARG A 333 -3.51 -17.14 -16.75
C ARG A 333 -2.22 -16.93 -17.53
N ALA A 334 -2.31 -16.42 -18.75
CA ALA A 334 -1.14 -16.16 -19.59
C ALA A 334 -0.22 -15.05 -19.04
N ASN A 335 -0.80 -14.07 -18.35
CA ASN A 335 -0.13 -12.85 -17.91
C ASN A 335 -0.12 -12.69 -16.38
N ALA A 336 -0.18 -13.77 -15.60
CA ALA A 336 -0.28 -13.72 -14.14
C ALA A 336 0.81 -12.87 -13.47
N LYS A 337 2.06 -12.91 -13.96
CA LYS A 337 3.19 -12.11 -13.43
C LYS A 337 2.93 -10.60 -13.51
N THR A 338 2.21 -10.14 -14.52
CA THR A 338 1.96 -8.72 -14.78
C THR A 338 0.51 -8.31 -14.59
N ALA A 339 -0.31 -9.25 -14.11
CA ALA A 339 -1.73 -9.01 -13.88
C ALA A 339 -1.95 -7.89 -12.86
N VAL A 340 -2.84 -6.97 -13.20
CA VAL A 340 -3.24 -5.84 -12.35
C VAL A 340 -4.57 -6.16 -11.69
N SER A 341 -4.71 -5.77 -10.43
CA SER A 341 -5.95 -5.92 -9.67
C SER A 341 -6.80 -4.65 -9.75
N ARG A 342 -8.07 -4.80 -9.41
CA ARG A 342 -9.01 -3.69 -9.17
C ARG A 342 -8.97 -3.24 -7.70
N GLY A 343 -7.75 -3.24 -7.13
CA GLY A 343 -7.45 -2.77 -5.78
C GLY A 343 -7.20 -1.26 -5.74
N TYR A 344 -7.48 -0.65 -4.61
CA TYR A 344 -7.23 0.77 -4.35
C TYR A 344 -7.03 1.04 -2.87
N ASP A 345 -6.04 1.87 -2.54
CA ASP A 345 -5.76 2.31 -1.19
C ASP A 345 -5.86 3.82 -1.08
N MET A 346 -6.43 4.28 0.05
CA MET A 346 -6.35 5.69 0.43
C MET A 346 -5.15 5.88 1.34
N VAL A 347 -4.26 6.76 0.93
CA VAL A 347 -3.05 7.11 1.65
C VAL A 347 -3.15 8.52 2.19
N LEU A 348 -2.74 8.73 3.43
CA LEU A 348 -2.68 10.05 4.08
C LEU A 348 -1.32 10.23 4.73
N ASN A 349 -0.55 11.24 4.27
CA ASN A 349 0.74 11.59 4.87
C ASN A 349 1.69 10.38 5.03
N GLY A 350 1.78 9.52 4.03
CA GLY A 350 2.68 8.36 4.04
C GLY A 350 2.14 7.13 4.77
N ASN A 351 0.87 7.14 5.15
CA ASN A 351 0.20 6.01 5.78
C ASN A 351 -1.02 5.58 4.96
N GLU A 352 -1.16 4.31 4.69
CA GLU A 352 -2.39 3.70 4.22
C GLU A 352 -3.42 3.79 5.35
N ILE A 353 -4.47 4.58 5.18
CA ILE A 353 -5.55 4.72 6.16
C ILE A 353 -6.71 3.79 5.86
N GLY A 354 -6.87 3.37 4.61
CA GLY A 354 -7.88 2.41 4.19
C GLY A 354 -7.53 1.77 2.86
N GLY A 355 -7.85 0.50 2.72
CA GLY A 355 -7.65 -0.27 1.51
C GLY A 355 -8.91 -1.03 1.10
N GLY A 356 -9.08 -1.21 -0.21
CA GLY A 356 -10.24 -1.87 -0.77
C GLY A 356 -10.06 -2.37 -2.19
N SER A 357 -11.09 -2.99 -2.71
CA SER A 357 -11.11 -3.46 -4.10
C SER A 357 -12.53 -3.67 -4.62
N ILE A 358 -12.66 -3.82 -5.92
CA ILE A 358 -13.80 -4.52 -6.51
C ILE A 358 -13.58 -6.02 -6.32
N ARG A 359 -14.66 -6.74 -6.02
CA ARG A 359 -14.60 -8.18 -5.70
C ARG A 359 -14.89 -9.02 -6.93
N ILE A 360 -14.34 -10.23 -6.93
CA ILE A 360 -14.77 -11.26 -7.88
C ILE A 360 -16.20 -11.66 -7.51
N HIS A 361 -17.12 -11.57 -8.48
CA HIS A 361 -18.51 -11.99 -8.34
C HIS A 361 -18.87 -13.15 -9.26
N ARG A 362 -17.95 -13.58 -10.13
CA ARG A 362 -18.10 -14.70 -11.06
C ARG A 362 -17.41 -15.95 -10.50
N PRO A 363 -18.12 -17.09 -10.34
CA PRO A 363 -17.54 -18.32 -9.80
C PRO A 363 -16.37 -18.87 -10.61
N ASP A 364 -16.42 -18.78 -11.95
CA ASP A 364 -15.37 -19.24 -12.86
C ASP A 364 -14.07 -18.44 -12.67
N MET A 365 -14.17 -17.12 -12.56
CA MET A 365 -13.03 -16.25 -12.28
C MET A 365 -12.44 -16.50 -10.90
N GLN A 366 -13.29 -16.73 -9.89
CA GLN A 366 -12.82 -17.06 -8.53
C GLN A 366 -12.03 -18.37 -8.50
N SER A 367 -12.50 -19.38 -9.22
CA SER A 367 -11.79 -20.66 -9.36
C SER A 367 -10.43 -20.48 -10.03
N ALA A 368 -10.36 -19.69 -11.11
CA ALA A 368 -9.11 -19.41 -11.81
C ALA A 368 -8.09 -18.68 -10.91
N VAL A 369 -8.54 -17.73 -10.11
CA VAL A 369 -7.65 -17.03 -9.15
C VAL A 369 -7.15 -17.99 -8.07
N PHE A 370 -7.99 -18.85 -7.53
CA PHE A 370 -7.55 -19.86 -6.56
C PHE A 370 -6.52 -20.82 -7.15
N GLU A 371 -6.70 -21.29 -8.38
CA GLU A 371 -5.71 -22.12 -9.07
C GLU A 371 -4.35 -21.41 -9.18
N LEU A 372 -4.32 -20.15 -9.58
CA LEU A 372 -3.08 -19.36 -9.67
C LEU A 372 -2.39 -19.16 -8.32
N LEU A 373 -3.15 -19.10 -7.24
CA LEU A 373 -2.64 -19.03 -5.86
C LEU A 373 -2.24 -20.40 -5.29
N GLY A 374 -2.40 -21.49 -6.07
CA GLY A 374 -2.11 -22.84 -5.63
C GLY A 374 -3.12 -23.39 -4.61
N ILE A 375 -4.32 -22.82 -4.54
CA ILE A 375 -5.42 -23.29 -3.69
C ILE A 375 -6.26 -24.29 -4.50
N GLY A 376 -6.16 -25.57 -4.17
CA GLY A 376 -6.92 -26.65 -4.82
C GLY A 376 -8.41 -26.60 -4.49
N ALA A 377 -9.23 -27.29 -5.30
CA ALA A 377 -10.69 -27.29 -5.14
C ALA A 377 -11.17 -27.78 -3.76
N GLU A 378 -10.57 -28.83 -3.21
CA GLU A 378 -10.89 -29.32 -1.87
C GLU A 378 -10.54 -28.32 -0.77
N GLU A 379 -9.40 -27.65 -0.90
CA GLU A 379 -8.96 -26.61 0.02
C GLU A 379 -9.87 -25.38 -0.06
N ALA A 380 -10.21 -24.96 -1.28
CA ALA A 380 -11.13 -23.85 -1.52
C ALA A 380 -12.50 -24.11 -0.90
N GLU A 381 -13.05 -25.32 -1.11
CA GLU A 381 -14.31 -25.72 -0.50
C GLU A 381 -14.22 -25.78 1.03
N ALA A 382 -13.14 -26.36 1.57
CA ALA A 382 -12.94 -26.45 3.01
C ALA A 382 -12.83 -25.08 3.68
N LYS A 383 -12.17 -24.10 3.05
CA LYS A 383 -11.93 -22.75 3.63
C LYS A 383 -13.04 -21.76 3.31
N PHE A 384 -13.57 -21.77 2.08
CA PHE A 384 -14.42 -20.72 1.52
C PHE A 384 -15.74 -21.26 0.96
N GLY A 385 -16.08 -22.53 1.17
CA GLY A 385 -17.25 -23.20 0.56
C GLY A 385 -18.55 -22.42 0.73
N PHE A 386 -18.81 -21.83 1.91
CA PHE A 386 -20.00 -21.04 2.14
C PHE A 386 -20.08 -19.74 1.30
N LEU A 387 -18.95 -19.10 0.96
CA LEU A 387 -18.94 -18.00 0.02
C LEU A 387 -19.09 -18.48 -1.41
N LEU A 388 -18.40 -19.59 -1.79
CA LEU A 388 -18.50 -20.15 -3.12
C LEU A 388 -19.94 -20.61 -3.43
N ASP A 389 -20.61 -21.21 -2.45
CA ASP A 389 -22.02 -21.57 -2.56
C ASP A 389 -22.91 -20.32 -2.71
N ALA A 390 -22.68 -19.26 -1.92
CA ALA A 390 -23.41 -18.02 -2.06
C ALA A 390 -23.25 -17.42 -3.47
N LEU A 391 -22.04 -17.39 -4.03
CA LEU A 391 -21.79 -16.90 -5.39
C LEU A 391 -22.58 -17.65 -6.47
N ARG A 392 -22.89 -18.93 -6.27
CA ARG A 392 -23.72 -19.74 -7.20
C ARG A 392 -25.16 -19.28 -7.30
N PHE A 393 -25.70 -18.58 -6.28
CA PHE A 393 -27.03 -17.97 -6.34
C PHE A 393 -27.05 -16.69 -7.17
N GLY A 394 -25.89 -16.19 -7.60
CA GLY A 394 -25.73 -14.93 -8.31
C GLY A 394 -25.39 -13.79 -7.37
N ALA A 395 -24.22 -13.22 -7.56
CA ALA A 395 -23.76 -12.04 -6.84
C ALA A 395 -23.82 -10.79 -7.74
N PRO A 396 -24.25 -9.63 -7.27
CA PRO A 396 -24.09 -8.39 -8.01
C PRO A 396 -22.61 -8.04 -8.12
N PRO A 397 -22.17 -7.24 -9.11
CA PRO A 397 -20.89 -6.57 -9.05
C PRO A 397 -20.82 -5.76 -7.76
N HIS A 398 -19.78 -5.92 -6.96
CA HIS A 398 -19.64 -5.27 -5.66
C HIS A 398 -18.20 -4.94 -5.34
N GLY A 399 -18.01 -4.02 -4.43
CA GLY A 399 -16.72 -3.59 -3.95
C GLY A 399 -16.84 -2.89 -2.61
N GLY A 400 -15.72 -2.70 -1.95
CA GLY A 400 -15.71 -2.08 -0.64
C GLY A 400 -14.33 -1.63 -0.21
N ILE A 401 -14.29 -1.07 0.99
CA ILE A 401 -13.08 -0.54 1.59
C ILE A 401 -13.14 -0.71 3.10
N ALA A 402 -12.00 -0.89 3.74
CA ALA A 402 -11.88 -0.91 5.18
C ALA A 402 -10.86 0.13 5.65
N PHE A 403 -11.23 0.92 6.65
CA PHE A 403 -10.37 1.93 7.29
C PHE A 403 -9.97 1.49 8.68
N GLY A 404 -8.69 1.58 9.02
CA GLY A 404 -8.24 1.49 10.40
C GLY A 404 -8.65 2.74 11.18
N ILE A 405 -9.55 2.61 12.17
CA ILE A 405 -10.04 3.76 12.96
C ILE A 405 -8.90 4.50 13.67
N ASP A 406 -7.85 3.79 14.03
CA ASP A 406 -6.68 4.36 14.71
C ASP A 406 -5.71 5.07 13.73
N ARG A 407 -5.93 4.93 12.41
CA ARG A 407 -5.12 5.55 11.36
C ARG A 407 -5.76 6.81 10.75
N ILE A 408 -7.09 6.95 10.86
CA ILE A 408 -7.82 8.17 10.50
C ILE A 408 -7.57 9.24 11.54
#